data_2e7b5b21fe83837344b12dc7e0284541
#
_entry.id   2e7b5b21fe83837344b12dc7e0284541
#
_cell.length_a   1.000
_cell.length_b   1.000
_cell.length_c   1.000
_cell.angle_alpha   90.00
_cell.angle_beta   90.00
_cell.angle_gamma   90.00
#
_symmetry.space_group_name_H-M   'P 1'
#
loop_
_entity.id
_entity.type
_entity.pdbx_description
1 polymer ?
#
loop_
_entity_poly.entity_id
_entity_poly.type
_entity_poly.pdbx_seq_one_letter_code
_entity_poly.pdbx_strand_id
1 'polypeptide(L)'
;MQEPYVSIPQSELRNLLLKASKVEKLTVQLEHANNQLENALEYISELHRQNDDKSKSIANLEVNYKTLETNYNEVISYKTN
;
A
#
# COMPACT_ATOMS: atom_id res chain seq x y z
N MET A 1 56.25 -16.08 -27.63
CA MET A 1 54.98 -16.84 -27.55
C MET A 1 53.93 -16.03 -26.82
N GLN A 2 52.80 -15.82 -27.43
CA GLN A 2 51.77 -15.00 -26.84
C GLN A 2 50.85 -15.84 -25.95
N GLU A 3 50.49 -15.28 -24.84
CA GLU A 3 49.62 -15.95 -23.93
C GLU A 3 48.18 -15.89 -24.46
N PRO A 4 47.34 -16.89 -24.14
CA PRO A 4 46.04 -17.01 -24.73
C PRO A 4 44.95 -16.15 -24.06
N TYR A 5 45.28 -15.09 -23.36
CA TYR A 5 44.30 -14.23 -22.78
C TYR A 5 44.18 -12.89 -23.51
N VAL A 6 43.01 -12.33 -23.50
CA VAL A 6 42.71 -11.09 -24.18
C VAL A 6 43.10 -9.93 -23.27
N SER A 7 43.82 -8.97 -23.86
CA SER A 7 44.19 -7.76 -23.14
C SER A 7 43.06 -6.73 -23.32
N ILE A 8 42.52 -6.24 -22.23
CA ILE A 8 41.51 -5.20 -22.24
C ILE A 8 42.14 -3.86 -21.91
N PRO A 9 41.95 -2.81 -22.70
CA PRO A 9 42.44 -1.48 -22.33
C PRO A 9 41.90 -1.04 -20.96
N GLN A 10 42.71 -0.31 -20.21
CA GLN A 10 42.32 0.16 -18.87
C GLN A 10 41.05 1.03 -18.91
N SER A 11 40.88 1.81 -19.95
CA SER A 11 39.68 2.66 -20.09
C SER A 11 38.41 1.81 -20.21
N GLU A 12 38.43 0.71 -20.97
CA GLU A 12 37.32 -0.21 -21.07
C GLU A 12 37.03 -0.93 -19.76
N LEU A 13 38.12 -1.37 -19.09
CA LEU A 13 37.96 -2.03 -17.79
C LEU A 13 37.30 -1.08 -16.78
N ARG A 14 37.73 0.17 -16.71
CA ARG A 14 37.12 1.17 -15.85
C ARG A 14 35.66 1.36 -16.17
N ASN A 15 35.32 1.46 -17.46
CA ASN A 15 33.96 1.63 -17.88
C ASN A 15 33.08 0.44 -17.47
N LEU A 16 33.60 -0.78 -17.61
CA LEU A 16 32.88 -1.98 -17.19
C LEU A 16 32.66 -2.00 -15.68
N LEU A 17 33.67 -1.63 -14.90
CA LEU A 17 33.56 -1.55 -13.46
C LEU A 17 32.56 -0.49 -13.02
N LEU A 18 32.54 0.65 -13.68
CA LEU A 18 31.57 1.70 -13.39
C LEU A 18 30.14 1.26 -13.72
N LYS A 19 29.97 0.56 -14.84
CA LYS A 19 28.66 0.01 -15.20
C LYS A 19 28.19 -1.03 -14.20
N ALA A 20 29.09 -1.92 -13.77
CA ALA A 20 28.77 -2.93 -12.75
C ALA A 20 28.36 -2.27 -11.44
N SER A 21 29.07 -1.23 -11.02
CA SER A 21 28.74 -0.47 -9.81
C SER A 21 27.38 0.19 -9.91
N LYS A 22 27.04 0.74 -11.08
CA LYS A 22 25.72 1.33 -11.31
C LYS A 22 24.60 0.30 -11.24
N VAL A 23 24.83 -0.90 -11.79
CA VAL A 23 23.86 -1.99 -11.72
C VAL A 23 23.60 -2.38 -10.28
N GLU A 24 24.64 -2.50 -9.47
CA GLU A 24 24.49 -2.80 -8.04
C GLU A 24 23.66 -1.74 -7.32
N LYS A 25 23.96 -0.46 -7.56
CA LYS A 25 23.23 0.63 -6.94
C LYS A 25 21.75 0.63 -7.35
N LEU A 26 21.50 0.41 -8.64
CA LEU A 26 20.13 0.35 -9.15
C LEU A 26 19.37 -0.84 -8.59
N THR A 27 20.04 -1.99 -8.41
CA THR A 27 19.44 -3.17 -7.81
C THR A 27 19.02 -2.90 -6.38
N VAL A 28 19.89 -2.27 -5.58
CA VAL A 28 19.56 -1.89 -4.20
C VAL A 28 18.42 -0.90 -4.15
N GLN A 29 18.43 0.11 -5.03
CA GLN A 29 17.35 1.09 -5.10
C GLN A 29 16.03 0.45 -5.48
N LEU A 30 16.05 -0.53 -6.39
CA LEU A 30 14.85 -1.25 -6.80
C LEU A 30 14.30 -2.09 -5.66
N GLU A 31 15.14 -2.80 -4.94
CA GLU A 31 14.71 -3.56 -3.77
C GLU A 31 14.08 -2.66 -2.71
N HIS A 32 14.71 -1.52 -2.45
CA HIS A 32 14.17 -0.55 -1.50
C HIS A 32 12.80 -0.04 -1.94
N ALA A 33 12.66 0.31 -3.22
CA ALA A 33 11.40 0.78 -3.78
C ALA A 33 10.32 -0.31 -3.71
N ASN A 34 10.67 -1.56 -3.99
CA ASN A 34 9.74 -2.68 -3.89
C ASN A 34 9.27 -2.89 -2.46
N ASN A 35 10.18 -2.80 -1.48
CA ASN A 35 9.81 -2.90 -0.06
C ASN A 35 8.86 -1.78 0.36
N GLN A 36 9.12 -0.57 -0.10
CA GLN A 36 8.24 0.57 0.17
C GLN A 36 6.86 0.36 -0.45
N LEU A 37 6.83 -0.20 -1.65
CA LEU A 37 5.56 -0.50 -2.33
C LEU A 37 4.78 -1.56 -1.58
N GLU A 38 5.42 -2.64 -1.14
CA GLU A 38 4.77 -3.68 -0.34
C GLU A 38 4.17 -3.10 0.94
N ASN A 39 4.93 -2.27 1.66
CA ASN A 39 4.45 -1.61 2.86
C ASN A 39 3.26 -0.71 2.58
N ALA A 40 3.30 0.03 1.47
CA ALA A 40 2.19 0.88 1.07
C ALA A 40 0.94 0.07 0.73
N LEU A 41 1.10 -1.07 0.06
CA LEU A 41 -0.02 -1.95 -0.27
C LEU A 41 -0.65 -2.56 0.98
N GLU A 42 0.15 -2.96 1.96
CA GLU A 42 -0.36 -3.44 3.25
C GLU A 42 -1.14 -2.35 3.97
N TYR A 43 -0.63 -1.13 3.97
CA TYR A 43 -1.29 0.02 4.58
C TYR A 43 -2.64 0.30 3.90
N ILE A 44 -2.68 0.26 2.57
CA ILE A 44 -3.91 0.45 1.81
C ILE A 44 -4.93 -0.65 2.15
N SER A 45 -4.50 -1.90 2.22
CA SER A 45 -5.37 -3.01 2.63
C SER A 45 -5.97 -2.78 4.01
N GLU A 46 -5.17 -2.33 4.95
CA GLU A 46 -5.65 -2.04 6.31
C GLU A 46 -6.64 -0.88 6.30
N LEU A 47 -6.39 0.16 5.51
CA LEU A 47 -7.34 1.27 5.38
C LEU A 47 -8.67 0.83 4.78
N HIS A 48 -8.65 -0.05 3.79
CA HIS A 48 -9.87 -0.62 3.23
C HIS A 48 -10.66 -1.40 4.28
N ARG A 49 -9.98 -2.22 5.05
CA ARG A 49 -10.61 -2.99 6.13
C ARG A 49 -11.26 -2.06 7.16
N GLN A 50 -10.54 -1.01 7.57
CA GLN A 50 -11.07 -0.01 8.51
C GLN A 50 -12.28 0.73 7.94
N ASN A 51 -12.23 1.07 6.65
CA ASN A 51 -13.34 1.74 5.99
C ASN A 51 -14.57 0.85 5.92
N ASP A 52 -14.40 -0.44 5.62
CA ASP A 52 -15.50 -1.40 5.62
C ASP A 52 -16.13 -1.52 7.00
N ASP A 53 -15.31 -1.62 8.04
CA ASP A 53 -15.80 -1.68 9.41
C ASP A 53 -16.58 -0.43 9.81
N LYS A 54 -16.07 0.75 9.43
CA LYS A 54 -16.75 2.02 9.69
C LYS A 54 -18.07 2.11 8.93
N SER A 55 -18.10 1.65 7.68
CA SER A 55 -19.34 1.63 6.88
C SER A 55 -20.40 0.74 7.53
N LYS A 56 -20.00 -0.42 8.04
CA LYS A 56 -20.90 -1.31 8.77
C LYS A 56 -21.43 -0.67 10.05
N SER A 57 -20.56 0.00 10.79
CA SER A 57 -20.96 0.72 12.00
C SER A 57 -21.96 1.83 11.71
N ILE A 58 -21.73 2.59 10.64
CA ILE A 58 -22.64 3.66 10.20
C ILE A 58 -23.99 3.07 9.82
N ALA A 59 -24.00 1.98 9.05
CA ALA A 59 -25.24 1.33 8.66
C ALA A 59 -26.03 0.85 9.88
N ASN A 60 -25.36 0.28 10.88
CA ASN A 60 -25.99 -0.16 12.13
C ASN A 60 -26.58 1.02 12.90
N LEU A 61 -25.84 2.13 12.95
CA LEU A 61 -26.32 3.34 13.63
C LEU A 61 -27.53 3.93 12.92
N GLU A 62 -27.58 3.90 11.60
CA GLU A 62 -28.71 4.37 10.82
C GLU A 62 -29.96 3.53 11.10
N VAL A 63 -29.83 2.21 11.16
CA VAL A 63 -30.92 1.30 11.50
C VAL A 63 -31.41 1.58 12.90
N ASN A 64 -30.52 1.71 13.87
CA ASN A 64 -30.87 2.00 15.25
C ASN A 64 -31.59 3.34 15.39
N TYR A 65 -31.10 4.35 14.66
CA TYR A 65 -31.74 5.68 14.65
C TYR A 65 -33.16 5.61 14.12
N LYS A 66 -33.37 4.92 13.00
CA LYS A 66 -34.71 4.76 12.42
C LYS A 66 -35.66 4.03 13.37
N THR A 67 -35.15 2.98 14.04
CA THR A 67 -35.93 2.23 15.02
C THR A 67 -36.36 3.15 16.16
N LEU A 68 -35.42 3.94 16.68
CA LEU A 68 -35.69 4.87 17.77
C LEU A 68 -36.71 5.94 17.33
N GLU A 69 -36.57 6.48 16.12
CA GLU A 69 -37.51 7.45 15.55
C GLU A 69 -38.91 6.87 15.44
N THR A 70 -39.03 5.65 14.94
CA THR A 70 -40.31 4.96 14.83
C THR A 70 -40.96 4.78 16.22
N ASN A 71 -40.18 4.31 17.19
CA ASN A 71 -40.69 4.13 18.57
C ASN A 71 -41.11 5.46 19.18
N TYR A 72 -40.36 6.51 18.95
CA TYR A 72 -40.70 7.85 19.45
C TYR A 72 -42.02 8.34 18.82
N ASN A 73 -42.20 8.17 17.52
CA ASN A 73 -43.41 8.56 16.83
C ASN A 73 -44.62 7.76 17.30
N GLU A 74 -44.45 6.46 17.58
CA GLU A 74 -45.52 5.64 18.14
C GLU A 74 -45.96 6.14 19.50
N VAL A 75 -45.02 6.49 20.37
CA VAL A 75 -45.32 7.00 21.70
C VAL A 75 -46.07 8.32 21.61
N ILE A 76 -45.64 9.21 20.73
CA ILE A 76 -46.31 10.49 20.54
C ILE A 76 -47.76 10.29 20.03
N SER A 77 -47.91 9.43 19.03
CA SER A 77 -49.23 9.10 18.48
C SER A 77 -50.16 8.53 19.55
N TYR A 78 -49.62 7.67 20.39
CA TYR A 78 -50.38 7.06 21.47
C TYR A 78 -50.84 8.10 22.52
N LYS A 79 -49.95 9.06 22.85
CA LYS A 79 -50.29 10.11 23.81
C LYS A 79 -51.30 11.14 23.28
N THR A 80 -51.32 11.38 21.97
CA THR A 80 -52.20 12.37 21.39
C THR A 80 -53.60 11.83 21.08
N ASN A 81 -53.73 10.52 21.12
CA ASN A 81 -55.05 9.88 21.00
C ASN A 81 -55.72 9.73 22.36
#